data_78cafecce2ad454c3ec321df109b9f42
#
_entry.id   78cafecce2ad454c3ec321df109b9f42
#
_cell.length_a   1.000
_cell.length_b   1.000
_cell.length_c   1.000
_cell.angle_alpha   90.00
_cell.angle_beta   90.00
_cell.angle_gamma   90.00
#
_symmetry.space_group_name_H-M   'P 1'
#
loop_
_entity.id
_entity.type
_entity.pdbx_description
1 polymer ?
#
loop_
_entity_poly.entity_id
_entity_poly.type
_entity_poly.pdbx_seq_one_letter_code
_entity_poly.pdbx_strand_id
1 'polypeptide(L)'
;LVKYADSTSTQIVIVSIDSTKGEDVLFLGAQWAQKWGIGQKELDNGILILIAVDDRKLSINTGYGVEEFLTDARSKRIIDNTISPNFKKSEYYKGLNLATDQIIEILAGNFDSVKENRSDDNELLYSILFGMLVLLFMFFYPIIPSYREFKKRKKDGQDVIFWDIYRDYAFNDGGIYHPSGKFSSPFSDSGGGG
;
A
#
# COMPACT_ATOMS: atom_id res chain seq x y z
N LEU A 1 -2.77 30.50 -12.70
CA LEU A 1 -2.89 29.65 -13.91
C LEU A 1 -2.85 30.46 -15.20
N VAL A 2 -3.57 31.60 -15.29
CA VAL A 2 -3.56 32.45 -16.51
C VAL A 2 -2.14 32.86 -16.89
N LYS A 3 -1.35 33.41 -15.95
CA LYS A 3 0.07 33.81 -16.24
C LYS A 3 0.93 32.62 -16.71
N TYR A 4 0.65 31.41 -16.22
CA TYR A 4 1.35 30.20 -16.64
C TYR A 4 1.00 29.87 -18.11
N ALA A 5 -0.30 29.89 -18.44
CA ALA A 5 -0.76 29.66 -19.80
C ALA A 5 -0.16 30.69 -20.80
N ASP A 6 -0.08 31.97 -20.41
CA ASP A 6 0.50 33.02 -21.23
C ASP A 6 2.00 32.81 -21.51
N SER A 7 2.73 32.21 -20.57
CA SER A 7 4.19 32.02 -20.69
C SER A 7 4.57 30.65 -21.31
N THR A 8 3.75 29.63 -21.19
CA THR A 8 4.09 28.26 -21.62
C THR A 8 3.15 27.70 -22.68
N SER A 9 2.07 28.43 -23.00
CA SER A 9 0.94 27.98 -23.81
C SER A 9 0.17 26.77 -23.25
N THR A 10 0.60 26.16 -22.16
CA THR A 10 -0.10 25.04 -21.49
C THR A 10 -1.26 25.58 -20.67
N GLN A 11 -2.45 25.04 -20.91
CA GLN A 11 -3.67 25.45 -20.20
C GLN A 11 -4.02 24.46 -19.11
N ILE A 12 -4.15 24.94 -17.87
CA ILE A 12 -4.64 24.16 -16.73
C ILE A 12 -5.98 24.75 -16.31
N VAL A 13 -7.03 23.97 -16.43
CA VAL A 13 -8.40 24.35 -16.13
C VAL A 13 -8.92 23.51 -14.96
N ILE A 14 -9.57 24.14 -13.99
CA ILE A 14 -10.19 23.47 -12.85
C ILE A 14 -11.69 23.70 -12.93
N VAL A 15 -12.45 22.61 -12.88
CA VAL A 15 -13.91 22.62 -12.95
C VAL A 15 -14.49 21.87 -11.76
N SER A 16 -15.42 22.50 -11.09
CA SER A 16 -16.22 21.88 -10.03
C SER A 16 -17.67 21.74 -10.47
N ILE A 17 -18.23 20.55 -10.28
CA ILE A 17 -19.63 20.23 -10.55
C ILE A 17 -20.21 19.55 -9.30
N ASP A 18 -21.53 19.59 -9.18
CA ASP A 18 -22.20 18.90 -8.07
C ASP A 18 -22.04 17.39 -8.21
N SER A 19 -22.41 16.81 -9.34
CA SER A 19 -22.37 15.36 -9.58
C SER A 19 -22.14 15.02 -11.05
N THR A 20 -21.49 13.89 -11.32
CA THR A 20 -21.35 13.29 -12.66
C THR A 20 -22.63 12.60 -13.13
N LYS A 21 -23.67 12.52 -12.30
CA LYS A 21 -24.91 11.79 -12.56
C LYS A 21 -24.72 10.31 -12.90
N GLY A 22 -23.68 9.71 -12.34
CA GLY A 22 -23.34 8.30 -12.52
C GLY A 22 -22.34 8.02 -13.65
N GLU A 23 -21.92 9.03 -14.39
CA GLU A 23 -20.86 8.86 -15.39
C GLU A 23 -19.50 8.70 -14.73
N ASP A 24 -18.57 8.07 -15.44
CA ASP A 24 -17.18 8.01 -15.00
C ASP A 24 -16.52 9.39 -15.09
N VAL A 25 -15.92 9.83 -13.98
CA VAL A 25 -15.37 11.20 -13.88
C VAL A 25 -14.19 11.44 -14.82
N LEU A 26 -13.38 10.40 -15.10
CA LEU A 26 -12.24 10.49 -16.01
C LEU A 26 -12.73 10.61 -17.45
N PHE A 27 -13.70 9.78 -17.82
CA PHE A 27 -14.30 9.81 -19.15
C PHE A 27 -15.03 11.15 -19.42
N LEU A 28 -15.83 11.61 -18.44
CA LEU A 28 -16.52 12.90 -18.54
C LEU A 28 -15.53 14.07 -18.68
N GLY A 29 -14.46 14.05 -17.88
CA GLY A 29 -13.41 15.08 -17.96
C GLY A 29 -12.71 15.09 -19.31
N ALA A 30 -12.37 13.93 -19.86
CA ALA A 30 -11.74 13.83 -21.20
C ALA A 30 -12.66 14.39 -22.30
N GLN A 31 -13.95 14.04 -22.28
CA GLN A 31 -14.94 14.59 -23.22
C GLN A 31 -15.04 16.11 -23.13
N TRP A 32 -15.06 16.66 -21.93
CA TRP A 32 -15.16 18.11 -21.74
C TRP A 32 -13.90 18.83 -22.15
N ALA A 33 -12.71 18.28 -21.78
CA ALA A 33 -11.44 18.84 -22.24
C ALA A 33 -11.36 18.95 -23.75
N GLN A 34 -11.76 17.89 -24.47
CA GLN A 34 -11.81 17.86 -25.92
C GLN A 34 -12.87 18.82 -26.49
N LYS A 35 -14.09 18.82 -25.93
CA LYS A 35 -15.20 19.67 -26.40
C LYS A 35 -14.89 21.15 -26.23
N TRP A 36 -14.22 21.53 -25.16
CA TRP A 36 -13.87 22.94 -24.89
C TRP A 36 -12.57 23.35 -25.54
N GLY A 37 -11.82 22.41 -26.12
CA GLY A 37 -10.53 22.69 -26.77
C GLY A 37 -9.50 23.19 -25.78
N ILE A 38 -9.42 22.56 -24.59
CA ILE A 38 -8.45 22.95 -23.57
C ILE A 38 -7.05 22.58 -24.05
N GLY A 39 -6.15 23.58 -24.10
CA GLY A 39 -4.82 23.48 -24.68
C GLY A 39 -4.78 24.01 -26.12
N GLN A 40 -3.59 23.99 -26.70
CA GLN A 40 -3.40 24.37 -28.10
C GLN A 40 -3.60 23.17 -29.01
N LYS A 41 -4.33 23.38 -30.10
CA LYS A 41 -4.74 22.30 -31.03
C LYS A 41 -3.57 21.51 -31.61
N GLU A 42 -2.44 22.18 -31.87
CA GLU A 42 -1.25 21.54 -32.42
C GLU A 42 -0.35 20.90 -31.35
N LEU A 43 -0.41 21.40 -30.12
CA LEU A 43 0.42 20.93 -29.02
C LEU A 43 -0.29 19.94 -28.11
N ASP A 44 -1.62 19.93 -28.14
CA ASP A 44 -2.48 19.11 -27.26
C ASP A 44 -2.03 19.15 -25.78
N ASN A 45 -1.72 20.36 -25.32
CA ASN A 45 -1.08 20.63 -24.02
C ASN A 45 -2.07 21.11 -22.95
N GLY A 46 -3.31 20.64 -23.02
CA GLY A 46 -4.36 20.96 -22.07
C GLY A 46 -4.37 20.02 -20.86
N ILE A 47 -4.75 20.57 -19.70
CA ILE A 47 -4.96 19.79 -18.47
C ILE A 47 -6.30 20.23 -17.87
N LEU A 48 -7.19 19.29 -17.60
CA LEU A 48 -8.45 19.52 -16.90
C LEU A 48 -8.48 18.77 -15.58
N ILE A 49 -8.67 19.50 -14.48
CA ILE A 49 -8.99 18.93 -13.17
C ILE A 49 -10.50 19.05 -12.99
N LEU A 50 -11.20 17.91 -13.04
CA LEU A 50 -12.65 17.85 -12.83
C LEU A 50 -12.96 17.31 -11.43
N ILE A 51 -13.82 18.02 -10.70
CA ILE A 51 -14.20 17.68 -9.33
C ILE A 51 -15.72 17.54 -9.28
N ALA A 52 -16.22 16.35 -8.91
CA ALA A 52 -17.62 16.09 -8.63
C ALA A 52 -17.81 16.02 -7.11
N VAL A 53 -18.35 17.08 -6.55
CA VAL A 53 -18.34 17.33 -5.09
C VAL A 53 -19.20 16.32 -4.35
N ASP A 54 -20.45 16.11 -4.79
CA ASP A 54 -21.40 15.21 -4.12
C ASP A 54 -20.98 13.75 -4.27
N ASP A 55 -20.38 13.40 -5.42
CA ASP A 55 -19.88 12.06 -5.69
C ASP A 55 -18.54 11.77 -5.00
N ARG A 56 -17.88 12.81 -4.47
CA ARG A 56 -16.50 12.74 -3.92
C ARG A 56 -15.50 12.12 -4.88
N LYS A 57 -15.66 12.44 -6.15
CA LYS A 57 -14.80 11.98 -7.23
C LYS A 57 -14.07 13.14 -7.87
N LEU A 58 -12.88 12.88 -8.36
CA LEU A 58 -12.13 13.85 -9.14
C LEU A 58 -11.22 13.13 -10.15
N SER A 59 -10.88 13.83 -11.22
CA SER A 59 -9.93 13.37 -12.22
C SER A 59 -8.98 14.48 -12.63
N ILE A 60 -7.80 14.10 -13.10
CA ILE A 60 -6.88 14.95 -13.84
C ILE A 60 -6.78 14.34 -15.24
N ASN A 61 -7.23 15.07 -16.23
CA ASN A 61 -7.22 14.68 -17.64
C ASN A 61 -6.16 15.49 -18.37
N THR A 62 -5.30 14.82 -19.11
CA THR A 62 -4.17 15.41 -19.83
C THR A 62 -4.33 15.24 -21.32
N GLY A 63 -3.95 16.25 -22.09
CA GLY A 63 -3.75 16.11 -23.54
C GLY A 63 -2.43 15.37 -23.84
N TYR A 64 -2.32 14.80 -25.04
CA TYR A 64 -1.16 13.99 -25.43
C TYR A 64 0.18 14.73 -25.34
N GLY A 65 0.19 16.06 -25.57
CA GLY A 65 1.41 16.85 -25.54
C GLY A 65 2.04 17.02 -24.14
N VAL A 66 1.32 16.69 -23.08
CA VAL A 66 1.81 16.76 -21.70
C VAL A 66 1.82 15.39 -21.00
N GLU A 67 1.31 14.35 -21.64
CA GLU A 67 1.17 13.01 -21.06
C GLU A 67 2.53 12.38 -20.73
N GLU A 68 3.58 12.63 -21.51
CA GLU A 68 4.93 12.14 -21.22
C GLU A 68 5.50 12.70 -19.90
N PHE A 69 5.10 13.91 -19.54
CA PHE A 69 5.49 14.57 -18.28
C PHE A 69 4.51 14.25 -17.15
N LEU A 70 3.22 14.44 -17.40
CA LEU A 70 2.15 14.20 -16.43
C LEU A 70 1.39 12.93 -16.79
N THR A 71 2.02 11.79 -16.55
CA THR A 71 1.43 10.47 -16.78
C THR A 71 0.24 10.20 -15.85
N ASP A 72 -0.63 9.23 -16.20
CA ASP A 72 -1.74 8.79 -15.33
C ASP A 72 -1.28 8.42 -13.92
N ALA A 73 -0.11 7.76 -13.80
CA ALA A 73 0.45 7.39 -12.51
C ALA A 73 0.82 8.61 -11.67
N ARG A 74 1.35 9.67 -12.29
CA ARG A 74 1.68 10.93 -11.62
C ARG A 74 0.42 11.70 -11.25
N SER A 75 -0.55 11.78 -12.16
CA SER A 75 -1.87 12.37 -11.91
C SER A 75 -2.56 11.70 -10.72
N LYS A 76 -2.58 10.37 -10.70
CA LYS A 76 -3.12 9.60 -9.57
C LYS A 76 -2.37 9.90 -8.26
N ARG A 77 -1.05 9.99 -8.29
CA ARG A 77 -0.25 10.31 -7.11
C ARG A 77 -0.58 11.70 -6.55
N ILE A 78 -0.75 12.70 -7.41
CA ILE A 78 -1.16 14.06 -7.01
C ILE A 78 -2.54 14.01 -6.35
N ILE A 79 -3.48 13.25 -6.93
CA ILE A 79 -4.81 13.06 -6.35
C ILE A 79 -4.72 12.44 -4.96
N ASP A 80 -4.03 11.33 -4.85
CA ASP A 80 -4.02 10.53 -3.62
C ASP A 80 -3.22 11.20 -2.49
N ASN A 81 -2.10 11.84 -2.81
CA ASN A 81 -1.17 12.38 -1.82
C ASN A 81 -1.37 13.88 -1.53
N THR A 82 -1.98 14.62 -2.44
CA THR A 82 -2.12 16.08 -2.30
C THR A 82 -3.57 16.52 -2.25
N ILE A 83 -4.39 16.19 -3.25
CA ILE A 83 -5.76 16.71 -3.30
C ILE A 83 -6.64 16.05 -2.24
N SER A 84 -6.71 14.71 -2.24
CA SER A 84 -7.63 13.96 -1.38
C SER A 84 -7.38 14.17 0.12
N PRO A 85 -6.13 14.22 0.64
CA PRO A 85 -5.90 14.49 2.06
C PRO A 85 -6.33 15.89 2.50
N ASN A 86 -6.13 16.90 1.65
CA ASN A 86 -6.57 18.27 1.94
C ASN A 86 -8.10 18.39 1.85
N PHE A 87 -8.74 17.73 0.89
CA PHE A 87 -10.19 17.72 0.75
C PHE A 87 -10.88 17.05 1.94
N LYS A 88 -10.30 15.97 2.48
CA LYS A 88 -10.79 15.34 3.73
C LYS A 88 -10.77 16.29 4.93
N LYS A 89 -9.88 17.30 4.91
CA LYS A 89 -9.78 18.34 5.94
C LYS A 89 -10.61 19.59 5.59
N SER A 90 -11.39 19.56 4.51
CA SER A 90 -12.11 20.71 3.95
C SER A 90 -11.21 21.87 3.49
N GLU A 91 -9.91 21.61 3.27
CA GLU A 91 -8.93 22.57 2.78
C GLU A 91 -8.87 22.56 1.24
N TYR A 92 -10.01 22.77 0.59
CA TYR A 92 -10.17 22.61 -0.88
C TYR A 92 -9.19 23.47 -1.67
N TYR A 93 -9.17 24.77 -1.38
CA TYR A 93 -8.28 25.71 -2.08
C TYR A 93 -6.80 25.33 -1.94
N LYS A 94 -6.38 24.98 -0.72
CA LYS A 94 -5.00 24.56 -0.45
C LYS A 94 -4.63 23.30 -1.22
N GLY A 95 -5.52 22.30 -1.25
CA GLY A 95 -5.30 21.07 -1.99
C GLY A 95 -5.12 21.29 -3.48
N LEU A 96 -5.96 22.15 -4.08
CA LEU A 96 -5.87 22.50 -5.50
C LEU A 96 -4.65 23.36 -5.83
N ASN A 97 -4.31 24.32 -4.97
CA ASN A 97 -3.14 25.17 -5.18
C ASN A 97 -1.85 24.32 -5.15
N LEU A 98 -1.69 23.47 -4.15
CA LEU A 98 -0.54 22.56 -4.07
C LEU A 98 -0.47 21.61 -5.27
N ALA A 99 -1.62 21.07 -5.71
CA ALA A 99 -1.67 20.18 -6.86
C ALA A 99 -1.27 20.91 -8.16
N THR A 100 -1.74 22.13 -8.38
CA THR A 100 -1.36 22.92 -9.55
C THR A 100 0.10 23.32 -9.54
N ASP A 101 0.67 23.65 -8.38
CA ASP A 101 2.10 23.92 -8.24
C ASP A 101 2.94 22.68 -8.59
N GLN A 102 2.55 21.50 -8.11
CA GLN A 102 3.21 20.23 -8.46
C GLN A 102 3.11 19.91 -9.95
N ILE A 103 1.95 20.13 -10.57
CA ILE A 103 1.78 19.95 -12.02
C ILE A 103 2.74 20.89 -12.78
N ILE A 104 2.81 22.14 -12.39
CA ILE A 104 3.70 23.13 -13.03
C ILE A 104 5.17 22.73 -12.89
N GLU A 105 5.59 22.26 -11.71
CA GLU A 105 6.95 21.75 -11.48
C GLU A 105 7.28 20.54 -12.34
N ILE A 106 6.35 19.60 -12.46
CA ILE A 106 6.49 18.43 -13.33
C ILE A 106 6.66 18.83 -14.78
N LEU A 107 5.85 19.75 -15.27
CA LEU A 107 5.90 20.23 -16.65
C LEU A 107 7.17 21.07 -16.93
N ALA A 108 7.75 21.71 -15.92
CA ALA A 108 9.03 22.40 -16.01
C ALA A 108 10.25 21.45 -16.05
N GLY A 109 10.03 20.13 -15.98
CA GLY A 109 11.10 19.13 -15.97
C GLY A 109 11.78 18.91 -14.62
N ASN A 110 11.25 19.51 -13.55
CA ASN A 110 11.78 19.37 -12.19
C ASN A 110 11.17 18.11 -11.50
N PHE A 111 11.40 16.94 -12.10
CA PHE A 111 10.78 15.69 -11.65
C PHE A 111 11.17 15.26 -10.24
N ASP A 112 12.37 15.65 -9.78
CA ASP A 112 12.92 15.22 -8.50
C ASP A 112 12.48 16.08 -7.30
N SER A 113 11.87 17.26 -7.57
CA SER A 113 11.45 18.20 -6.52
C SER A 113 10.13 17.83 -5.85
N VAL A 114 9.32 17.01 -6.50
CA VAL A 114 8.15 16.40 -5.83
C VAL A 114 8.68 15.35 -4.88
N LYS A 115 9.14 15.81 -3.71
CA LYS A 115 9.46 14.92 -2.58
C LYS A 115 8.33 13.93 -2.47
N GLU A 116 8.65 12.71 -2.78
CA GLU A 116 7.86 11.56 -2.43
C GLU A 116 7.61 11.67 -0.92
N ASN A 117 6.52 12.32 -0.54
CA ASN A 117 5.93 12.13 0.78
C ASN A 117 5.37 10.71 0.76
N ARG A 118 6.30 9.78 0.62
CA ARG A 118 6.03 8.38 0.82
C ARG A 118 5.58 8.25 2.25
N SER A 119 4.34 7.89 2.40
CA SER A 119 3.85 7.19 3.58
C SER A 119 4.50 5.78 3.68
N ASP A 120 5.74 5.66 3.18
CA ASP A 120 6.53 4.41 3.21
C ASP A 120 6.95 4.06 4.65
N ASP A 121 6.95 5.03 5.56
CA ASP A 121 7.21 4.79 6.99
C ASP A 121 6.19 3.82 7.59
N ASN A 122 4.97 3.78 7.05
CA ASN A 122 3.95 2.87 7.53
C ASN A 122 4.08 1.46 6.93
N GLU A 123 4.49 1.31 5.67
CA GLU A 123 4.67 -0.02 5.07
C GLU A 123 5.82 -0.78 5.72
N LEU A 124 6.93 -0.10 5.99
CA LEU A 124 8.04 -0.67 6.74
C LEU A 124 7.61 -1.04 8.16
N LEU A 125 6.87 -0.16 8.83
CA LEU A 125 6.33 -0.40 10.16
C LEU A 125 5.36 -1.59 10.17
N TYR A 126 4.44 -1.67 9.20
CA TYR A 126 3.51 -2.81 9.07
C TYR A 126 4.24 -4.11 8.76
N SER A 127 5.27 -4.11 7.93
CA SER A 127 6.07 -5.29 7.64
C SER A 127 6.85 -5.78 8.86
N ILE A 128 7.41 -4.87 9.65
CA ILE A 128 8.09 -5.18 10.93
C ILE A 128 7.08 -5.72 11.95
N LEU A 129 5.93 -5.08 12.10
CA LEU A 129 4.87 -5.52 13.01
C LEU A 129 4.32 -6.89 12.61
N PHE A 130 4.12 -7.13 11.32
CA PHE A 130 3.70 -8.44 10.82
C PHE A 130 4.78 -9.50 11.06
N GLY A 131 6.05 -9.19 10.80
CA GLY A 131 7.17 -10.08 11.11
C GLY A 131 7.26 -10.41 12.61
N MET A 132 7.12 -9.42 13.48
CA MET A 132 7.05 -9.63 14.93
C MET A 132 5.86 -10.51 15.34
N LEU A 133 4.69 -10.30 14.74
CA LEU A 133 3.49 -11.08 15.02
C LEU A 133 3.67 -12.54 14.59
N VAL A 134 4.29 -12.78 13.45
CA VAL A 134 4.62 -14.15 13.00
C VAL A 134 5.62 -14.82 13.93
N LEU A 135 6.66 -14.11 14.37
CA LEU A 135 7.63 -14.61 15.34
C LEU A 135 6.97 -14.93 16.69
N LEU A 136 6.12 -14.05 17.17
CA LEU A 136 5.34 -14.30 18.39
C LEU A 136 4.44 -15.52 18.23
N PHE A 137 3.75 -15.64 17.09
CA PHE A 137 2.90 -16.79 16.82
C PHE A 137 3.73 -18.09 16.77
N MET A 138 4.89 -18.08 16.11
CA MET A 138 5.78 -19.23 16.04
C MET A 138 6.32 -19.63 17.41
N PHE A 139 6.60 -18.65 18.26
CA PHE A 139 7.08 -18.90 19.62
C PHE A 139 5.97 -19.41 20.56
N PHE A 140 4.76 -18.83 20.45
CA PHE A 140 3.63 -19.20 21.32
C PHE A 140 2.84 -20.42 20.82
N TYR A 141 2.91 -20.74 19.53
CA TYR A 141 2.19 -21.87 18.96
C TYR A 141 2.44 -23.19 19.69
N PRO A 142 3.69 -23.58 20.03
CA PRO A 142 3.97 -24.84 20.74
C PRO A 142 3.62 -24.79 22.24
N ILE A 143 3.33 -23.61 22.81
CA ILE A 143 3.01 -23.49 24.25
C ILE A 143 1.70 -24.19 24.58
N ILE A 144 0.67 -24.02 23.75
CA ILE A 144 -0.68 -24.55 24.00
C ILE A 144 -0.67 -26.11 24.11
N PRO A 145 -0.15 -26.85 23.12
CA PRO A 145 -0.07 -28.31 23.23
C PRO A 145 0.88 -28.74 24.32
N SER A 146 2.02 -28.10 24.52
CA SER A 146 2.98 -28.42 25.58
C SER A 146 2.38 -28.27 26.98
N TYR A 147 1.58 -27.21 27.21
CA TYR A 147 0.89 -27.01 28.48
C TYR A 147 -0.19 -28.05 28.75
N ARG A 148 -0.92 -28.46 27.71
CA ARG A 148 -1.94 -29.52 27.82
C ARG A 148 -1.29 -30.87 28.19
N GLU A 149 -0.18 -31.21 27.55
CA GLU A 149 0.57 -32.43 27.81
C GLU A 149 1.23 -32.42 29.19
N PHE A 150 1.83 -31.26 29.59
CA PHE A 150 2.38 -31.07 30.93
C PHE A 150 1.32 -31.32 32.04
N LYS A 151 0.12 -30.73 31.86
CA LYS A 151 -0.97 -30.90 32.83
C LYS A 151 -1.44 -32.34 32.92
N LYS A 152 -1.46 -33.06 31.79
CA LYS A 152 -1.85 -34.49 31.73
C LYS A 152 -0.83 -35.33 32.45
N ARG A 153 0.46 -35.22 32.13
CA ARG A 153 1.55 -35.99 32.75
C ARG A 153 1.66 -35.76 34.26
N LYS A 154 1.49 -34.51 34.68
CA LYS A 154 1.48 -34.16 36.09
C LYS A 154 0.30 -34.81 36.85
N LYS A 155 -0.86 -34.95 36.18
CA LYS A 155 -2.03 -35.64 36.74
C LYS A 155 -1.78 -37.16 36.88
N ASP A 156 -1.00 -37.74 35.97
CA ASP A 156 -0.62 -39.13 35.94
C ASP A 156 0.55 -39.48 36.90
N GLY A 157 0.95 -38.49 37.76
CA GLY A 157 1.97 -38.68 38.78
C GLY A 157 3.42 -38.66 38.27
N GLN A 158 3.65 -38.21 37.05
CA GLN A 158 4.98 -38.08 36.48
C GLN A 158 5.68 -36.77 36.88
N ASP A 159 6.93 -36.86 37.26
CA ASP A 159 7.73 -35.71 37.59
C ASP A 159 8.35 -35.14 36.30
N VAL A 160 7.70 -34.13 35.71
CA VAL A 160 8.08 -33.56 34.42
C VAL A 160 8.24 -32.04 34.52
N ILE A 161 9.22 -31.51 33.82
CA ILE A 161 9.45 -30.07 33.71
C ILE A 161 8.77 -29.57 32.44
N PHE A 162 8.02 -28.47 32.54
CA PHE A 162 7.30 -27.89 31.39
C PHE A 162 8.25 -27.55 30.21
N TRP A 163 9.44 -27.06 30.50
CA TRP A 163 10.38 -26.66 29.47
C TRP A 163 10.95 -27.80 28.63
N ASP A 164 11.04 -29.01 29.18
CA ASP A 164 11.43 -30.20 28.41
C ASP A 164 10.37 -30.58 27.39
N ILE A 165 9.11 -30.54 27.79
CA ILE A 165 7.99 -30.79 26.87
C ILE A 165 7.89 -29.69 25.81
N TYR A 166 8.06 -28.43 26.22
CA TYR A 166 8.03 -27.30 25.29
C TYR A 166 9.14 -27.43 24.22
N ARG A 167 10.37 -27.76 24.63
CA ARG A 167 11.49 -27.95 23.73
C ARG A 167 11.21 -29.07 22.71
N ASP A 168 10.61 -30.17 23.12
CA ASP A 168 10.26 -31.28 22.24
C ASP A 168 9.20 -30.86 21.19
N TYR A 169 8.22 -30.06 21.57
CA TYR A 169 7.24 -29.54 20.63
C TYR A 169 7.77 -28.41 19.72
N ALA A 170 8.70 -27.61 20.21
CA ALA A 170 9.20 -26.45 19.47
C ALA A 170 10.32 -26.80 18.49
N PHE A 171 11.16 -27.81 18.80
CA PHE A 171 12.40 -28.08 18.09
C PHE A 171 12.58 -29.52 17.60
N ASN A 172 11.70 -30.43 18.00
CA ASN A 172 11.80 -31.83 17.61
C ASN A 172 10.62 -32.21 16.72
N ASP A 173 10.80 -32.06 15.43
CA ASP A 173 9.83 -32.44 14.40
C ASP A 173 9.82 -33.97 14.29
N GLY A 174 8.87 -34.64 14.96
CA GLY A 174 8.50 -36.01 14.66
C GLY A 174 9.09 -37.13 15.53
N GLY A 175 9.66 -36.86 16.67
CA GLY A 175 10.07 -37.91 17.62
C GLY A 175 8.87 -38.52 18.34
N ILE A 176 8.47 -39.75 17.98
CA ILE A 176 7.50 -40.53 18.72
C ILE A 176 8.08 -40.81 20.10
N TYR A 177 7.56 -40.12 21.13
CA TYR A 177 7.98 -40.36 22.51
C TYR A 177 7.36 -41.68 22.99
N HIS A 178 8.21 -42.66 23.21
CA HIS A 178 7.83 -43.90 23.87
C HIS A 178 7.71 -43.66 25.39
N PRO A 179 6.63 -44.07 26.04
CA PRO A 179 6.43 -43.85 27.48
C PRO A 179 7.41 -44.60 28.42
N SER A 180 8.32 -45.36 27.86
CA SER A 180 9.33 -46.14 28.59
C SER A 180 10.69 -45.45 28.78
N GLY A 181 10.82 -44.16 28.45
CA GLY A 181 12.05 -43.40 28.69
C GLY A 181 13.26 -43.82 27.83
N LYS A 182 13.09 -44.66 26.82
CA LYS A 182 14.17 -45.04 25.90
C LYS A 182 13.99 -44.34 24.55
N PHE A 183 14.96 -43.52 24.21
CA PHE A 183 15.10 -42.88 22.92
C PHE A 183 15.59 -43.91 21.90
N SER A 184 14.78 -44.30 20.93
CA SER A 184 15.24 -45.02 19.75
C SER A 184 15.51 -44.05 18.61
N SER A 185 16.75 -43.84 18.29
CA SER A 185 17.13 -43.09 17.08
C SER A 185 16.73 -43.90 15.84
N PRO A 186 16.16 -43.32 14.81
CA PRO A 186 15.83 -44.04 13.56
C PRO A 186 17.03 -44.38 12.68
N PHE A 187 18.25 -44.22 13.18
CA PHE A 187 19.50 -44.38 12.41
C PHE A 187 20.47 -45.40 13.02
N SER A 188 20.01 -46.52 13.55
CA SER A 188 20.88 -47.61 13.91
C SER A 188 20.22 -48.93 13.59
N ASP A 189 20.17 -49.30 12.34
CA ASP A 189 20.36 -50.68 11.91
C ASP A 189 20.67 -50.78 10.42
N SER A 190 21.94 -50.70 10.09
CA SER A 190 22.47 -51.33 8.87
C SER A 190 23.96 -51.67 9.14
N GLY A 191 24.16 -52.85 9.63
CA GLY A 191 25.57 -53.29 9.76
C GLY A 191 25.66 -54.68 10.35
N GLY A 192 25.83 -55.70 9.50
CA GLY A 192 26.66 -56.80 9.81
C GLY A 192 25.98 -58.13 10.11
N GLY A 193 26.09 -59.03 9.22
CA GLY A 193 25.92 -60.42 9.43
C GLY A 193 26.53 -61.14 8.24
N GLY A 194 27.67 -61.73 8.44
CA GLY A 194 28.46 -62.46 7.55
C GLY A 194 27.86 -63.75 6.95
#